data_85125b9f2af9260d4ed676ed05fefdf8
#
_entry.id   85125b9f2af9260d4ed676ed05fefdf8
#
_cell.length_a   1.000
_cell.length_b   1.000
_cell.length_c   1.000
_cell.angle_alpha   90.00
_cell.angle_beta   90.00
_cell.angle_gamma   90.00
#
_symmetry.space_group_name_H-M   'P 1'
#
loop_
_entity.id
_entity.type
_entity.pdbx_description
1 polymer ?
#
loop_
_entity_poly.entity_id
_entity_poly.type
_entity_poly.pdbx_seq_one_letter_code
_entity_poly.pdbx_strand_id
1 'polypeptide(L)'
;MLFISFAFTDSSKIILDRKQSKNAFRQDSSLDMSITRNESELIEFIEATMTTHLIPGLSVSVVKEDNIVWQKHFGYANIEQNISVNENTLFILSSISKTVTGTALMQLFEQNLFELDDDINQYLPFNVSHPDYPLIPITFKMLLSHTSGINDNWSVMPYYDGDSAVELNSYLSDYLEPDGELYNANTNFTSYMPGANFNYSNIGAALVGLLVEEISELPFNVYCNENIFEPLQMNNSFWFLSEIENLDSVALPYQLN
;
A
#
# COMPACT_ATOMS: atom_id res chain seq x y z
N MET A 1 2.73 -5.14 -8.19
CA MET A 1 3.84 -4.99 -7.27
C MET A 1 3.55 -3.83 -6.35
N LEU A 2 3.46 -4.08 -5.07
CA LEU A 2 3.35 -3.02 -4.09
C LEU A 2 4.76 -2.48 -3.76
N PHE A 3 5.56 -2.18 -4.76
CA PHE A 3 6.65 -1.26 -4.58
C PHE A 3 6.03 0.12 -4.66
N ILE A 4 5.84 0.69 -3.50
CA ILE A 4 5.59 2.10 -3.36
C ILE A 4 6.82 2.76 -3.94
N SER A 5 6.72 3.26 -5.16
CA SER A 5 7.66 4.24 -5.67
C SER A 5 7.51 5.46 -4.78
N PHE A 6 8.39 5.60 -3.80
CA PHE A 6 8.63 6.89 -3.21
C PHE A 6 9.50 7.62 -4.21
N ALA A 7 8.92 8.47 -5.03
CA ALA A 7 9.67 9.50 -5.72
C ALA A 7 10.20 10.46 -4.63
N PHE A 8 11.36 10.13 -4.08
CA PHE A 8 12.16 11.12 -3.38
C PHE A 8 12.88 11.90 -4.47
N THR A 9 12.28 12.98 -4.95
CA THR A 9 13.06 13.99 -5.62
C THR A 9 14.05 14.54 -4.58
N ASP A 10 15.33 14.31 -4.83
CA ASP A 10 16.40 14.91 -4.07
C ASP A 10 16.17 16.41 -4.04
N SER A 11 16.07 16.92 -2.85
CA SER A 11 16.29 18.29 -2.45
C SER A 11 15.13 19.08 -1.90
N SER A 12 15.55 19.94 -1.07
CA SER A 12 14.89 20.93 -0.22
C SER A 12 14.17 20.32 0.98
N LYS A 13 15.03 19.96 1.94
CA LYS A 13 14.65 19.75 3.33
C LYS A 13 13.85 20.95 3.83
N ILE A 14 12.54 20.84 3.79
CA ILE A 14 11.70 21.71 4.61
C ILE A 14 11.87 21.21 6.04
N ILE A 15 12.67 21.91 6.82
CA ILE A 15 12.87 21.65 8.23
C ILE A 15 11.60 22.10 8.96
N LEU A 16 10.69 21.18 9.21
CA LEU A 16 9.56 21.40 10.09
C LEU A 16 9.95 20.94 11.50
N ASP A 17 9.92 21.85 12.48
CA ASP A 17 10.43 21.61 13.84
C ASP A 17 9.60 20.57 14.60
N ARG A 18 10.22 19.41 14.90
CA ARG A 18 9.64 18.26 15.59
C ARG A 18 9.24 18.50 17.04
N LYS A 19 9.56 19.64 17.64
CA LYS A 19 9.38 19.82 19.10
C LYS A 19 7.94 19.97 19.55
N GLN A 20 7.00 20.30 18.67
CA GLN A 20 5.58 20.50 19.03
C GLN A 20 4.70 19.25 18.88
N SER A 21 5.10 18.24 18.08
CA SER A 21 4.19 17.12 17.71
C SER A 21 4.10 15.99 18.76
N LYS A 22 5.05 15.87 19.68
CA LYS A 22 5.07 14.72 20.63
C LYS A 22 4.02 14.78 21.74
N ASN A 23 3.41 15.91 22.00
CA ASN A 23 2.45 16.09 23.11
C ASN A 23 0.98 16.01 22.69
N ALA A 24 0.67 16.02 21.39
CA ALA A 24 -0.71 16.03 20.89
C ALA A 24 -1.37 14.64 20.83
N PHE A 25 -0.60 13.55 20.84
CA PHE A 25 -1.13 12.19 20.66
C PHE A 25 -1.65 11.51 21.93
N ARG A 26 -1.67 12.18 23.10
CA ARG A 26 -2.02 11.56 24.40
C ARG A 26 -3.22 12.14 25.14
N GLN A 27 -3.92 13.08 24.57
CA GLN A 27 -5.12 13.63 25.23
C GLN A 27 -6.17 13.98 24.18
N ASP A 28 -7.02 13.06 23.82
CA ASP A 28 -8.48 13.24 23.78
C ASP A 28 -9.17 11.93 23.36
N SER A 29 -9.49 11.07 24.32
CA SER A 29 -10.33 9.88 24.11
C SER A 29 -11.82 10.15 24.38
N SER A 30 -12.24 11.41 24.37
CA SER A 30 -13.63 11.80 24.55
C SER A 30 -14.12 12.73 23.43
N LEU A 31 -14.07 12.25 22.18
CA LEU A 31 -14.93 12.84 21.15
C LEU A 31 -16.35 12.35 21.39
N ASP A 32 -17.10 13.14 22.13
CA ASP A 32 -18.56 13.00 22.22
C ASP A 32 -19.15 13.27 20.84
N MET A 33 -19.53 12.19 20.14
CA MET A 33 -20.09 12.21 18.78
C MET A 33 -21.57 12.65 18.76
N SER A 34 -22.04 13.43 19.72
CA SER A 34 -23.41 13.99 19.75
C SER A 34 -23.48 15.36 19.07
N ILE A 35 -22.80 15.60 17.94
CA ILE A 35 -22.69 16.96 17.42
C ILE A 35 -23.22 17.06 16.00
N THR A 36 -24.33 17.76 15.85
CA THR A 36 -24.71 18.45 14.61
C THR A 36 -23.81 19.68 14.42
N ARG A 37 -22.53 19.44 14.09
CA ARG A 37 -21.67 20.53 13.66
C ARG A 37 -22.12 20.98 12.28
N ASN A 38 -22.18 22.30 12.06
CA ASN A 38 -22.40 22.79 10.72
C ASN A 38 -21.14 22.59 9.86
N GLU A 39 -21.28 22.68 8.55
CA GLU A 39 -20.15 22.46 7.62
C GLU A 39 -18.95 23.37 7.92
N SER A 40 -19.18 24.61 8.33
CA SER A 40 -18.12 25.57 8.64
C SER A 40 -17.26 25.13 9.83
N GLU A 41 -17.87 24.63 10.90
CA GLU A 41 -17.14 24.10 12.07
C GLU A 41 -16.32 22.85 11.71
N LEU A 42 -16.83 22.01 10.81
CA LEU A 42 -16.08 20.84 10.33
C LEU A 42 -14.85 21.27 9.51
N ILE A 43 -15.01 22.26 8.62
CA ILE A 43 -13.91 22.80 7.82
C ILE A 43 -12.85 23.42 8.74
N GLU A 44 -13.22 24.27 9.68
CA GLU A 44 -12.31 24.87 10.65
C GLU A 44 -11.54 23.80 11.47
N PHE A 45 -12.23 22.74 11.89
CA PHE A 45 -11.61 21.61 12.58
C PHE A 45 -10.59 20.90 11.71
N ILE A 46 -10.91 20.61 10.44
CA ILE A 46 -9.99 19.97 9.48
C ILE A 46 -8.75 20.85 9.26
N GLU A 47 -8.93 22.13 8.98
CA GLU A 47 -7.82 23.05 8.73
C GLU A 47 -6.91 23.23 9.95
N ALA A 48 -7.50 23.34 11.14
CA ALA A 48 -6.74 23.40 12.39
C ALA A 48 -5.96 22.09 12.65
N THR A 49 -6.57 20.94 12.35
CA THR A 49 -5.93 19.64 12.48
C THR A 49 -4.77 19.49 11.48
N MET A 50 -4.97 19.86 10.22
CA MET A 50 -3.93 19.85 9.20
C MET A 50 -2.73 20.74 9.60
N THR A 51 -3.01 21.94 10.11
CA THR A 51 -1.98 22.86 10.59
C THR A 51 -1.22 22.27 11.77
N THR A 52 -1.92 21.71 12.76
CA THR A 52 -1.31 21.13 13.96
C THR A 52 -0.42 19.93 13.65
N HIS A 53 -0.83 19.10 12.70
CA HIS A 53 -0.15 17.86 12.34
C HIS A 53 0.71 17.98 11.08
N LEU A 54 0.86 19.19 10.53
CA LEU A 54 1.67 19.50 9.35
C LEU A 54 1.27 18.61 8.15
N ILE A 55 -0.04 18.44 7.94
CA ILE A 55 -0.58 17.71 6.79
C ILE A 55 -0.61 18.65 5.60
N PRO A 56 0.17 18.40 4.53
CA PRO A 56 0.31 19.34 3.42
C PRO A 56 -0.94 19.44 2.57
N GLY A 57 -1.60 18.31 2.33
CA GLY A 57 -2.79 18.23 1.48
C GLY A 57 -3.72 17.11 1.90
N LEU A 58 -5.00 17.30 1.71
CA LEU A 58 -6.06 16.35 2.09
C LEU A 58 -7.22 16.43 1.12
N SER A 59 -7.72 15.26 0.70
CA SER A 59 -8.99 15.10 0.01
C SER A 59 -9.92 14.25 0.87
N VAL A 60 -11.14 14.70 1.08
CA VAL A 60 -12.15 14.02 1.90
C VAL A 60 -13.45 13.89 1.13
N SER A 61 -14.04 12.72 1.16
CA SER A 61 -15.38 12.48 0.64
C SER A 61 -16.23 11.69 1.63
N VAL A 62 -17.53 11.97 1.65
CA VAL A 62 -18.53 11.23 2.41
C VAL A 62 -19.53 10.63 1.43
N VAL A 63 -19.64 9.33 1.48
CA VAL A 63 -20.59 8.57 0.65
C VAL A 63 -21.76 8.10 1.52
N LYS A 64 -22.97 8.28 1.03
CA LYS A 64 -24.18 7.77 1.65
C LYS A 64 -25.13 7.28 0.57
N GLU A 65 -25.62 6.03 0.71
CA GLU A 65 -26.57 5.42 -0.23
C GLU A 65 -26.07 5.55 -1.69
N ASP A 66 -24.80 5.14 -1.92
CA ASP A 66 -24.08 5.15 -3.21
C ASP A 66 -23.90 6.54 -3.85
N ASN A 67 -24.12 7.63 -3.09
CA ASN A 67 -23.92 8.99 -3.57
C ASN A 67 -22.87 9.72 -2.74
N ILE A 68 -21.99 10.49 -3.40
CA ILE A 68 -21.10 11.44 -2.73
C ILE A 68 -21.98 12.61 -2.23
N VAL A 69 -22.20 12.66 -0.91
CA VAL A 69 -23.04 13.70 -0.28
C VAL A 69 -22.23 14.91 0.20
N TRP A 70 -20.91 14.74 0.30
CA TRP A 70 -19.99 15.82 0.65
C TRP A 70 -18.60 15.48 0.16
N GLN A 71 -17.89 16.47 -0.40
CA GLN A 71 -16.50 16.34 -0.84
C GLN A 71 -15.79 17.68 -0.68
N LYS A 72 -14.57 17.66 -0.17
CA LYS A 72 -13.70 18.83 -0.02
C LYS A 72 -12.23 18.49 -0.21
N HIS A 73 -11.49 19.47 -0.64
CA HIS A 73 -10.07 19.41 -0.91
C HIS A 73 -9.38 20.54 -0.14
N PHE A 74 -8.26 20.24 0.52
CA PHE A 74 -7.57 21.16 1.39
C PHE A 74 -6.06 21.15 1.11
N GLY A 75 -5.40 22.29 1.30
CA GLY A 75 -3.96 22.42 1.22
C GLY A 75 -3.38 22.20 -0.17
N TYR A 76 -2.17 21.66 -0.23
CA TYR A 76 -1.35 21.61 -1.44
C TYR A 76 -1.01 20.17 -1.83
N ALA A 77 -1.11 19.88 -3.12
CA ALA A 77 -0.53 18.70 -3.76
C ALA A 77 0.98 18.87 -3.96
N ASN A 78 1.43 20.11 -4.19
CA ASN A 78 2.83 20.48 -4.30
C ASN A 78 3.03 21.85 -3.64
N ILE A 79 3.74 21.87 -2.51
CA ILE A 79 3.99 23.11 -1.73
C ILE A 79 4.94 24.05 -2.49
N GLU A 80 6.01 23.51 -3.09
CA GLU A 80 7.04 24.31 -3.76
C GLU A 80 6.49 25.04 -4.98
N GLN A 81 5.56 24.42 -5.68
CA GLN A 81 4.92 25.00 -6.87
C GLN A 81 3.58 25.68 -6.58
N ASN A 82 3.13 25.69 -5.32
CA ASN A 82 1.82 26.24 -4.93
C ASN A 82 0.63 25.55 -5.65
N ILE A 83 0.74 24.25 -5.97
CA ILE A 83 -0.35 23.48 -6.59
C ILE A 83 -1.30 23.01 -5.48
N SER A 84 -2.52 23.52 -5.49
CA SER A 84 -3.54 23.12 -4.50
C SER A 84 -4.12 21.74 -4.81
N VAL A 85 -4.53 21.02 -3.75
CA VAL A 85 -5.32 19.80 -3.89
C VAL A 85 -6.69 20.14 -4.50
N ASN A 86 -7.13 19.33 -5.45
CA ASN A 86 -8.42 19.44 -6.12
C ASN A 86 -9.00 18.05 -6.43
N GLU A 87 -10.15 17.99 -7.10
CA GLU A 87 -10.85 16.74 -7.43
C GLU A 87 -10.07 15.81 -8.36
N ASN A 88 -9.07 16.32 -9.07
CA ASN A 88 -8.23 15.54 -9.99
C ASN A 88 -6.86 15.19 -9.38
N THR A 89 -6.62 15.54 -8.11
CA THR A 89 -5.36 15.23 -7.46
C THR A 89 -5.28 13.74 -7.12
N LEU A 90 -4.22 13.09 -7.60
CA LEU A 90 -3.90 11.70 -7.34
C LEU A 90 -3.02 11.59 -6.09
N PHE A 91 -3.34 10.66 -5.20
CA PHE A 91 -2.58 10.41 -3.99
C PHE A 91 -1.93 9.04 -4.01
N ILE A 92 -0.68 8.95 -3.53
CA ILE A 92 -0.01 7.68 -3.30
C ILE A 92 -0.66 7.00 -2.10
N LEU A 93 -1.29 5.84 -2.32
CA LEU A 93 -2.08 5.16 -1.30
C LEU A 93 -1.25 4.28 -0.34
N SER A 94 0.03 4.09 -0.62
CA SER A 94 0.90 3.27 0.23
C SER A 94 0.26 1.90 0.55
N SER A 95 0.25 1.51 1.80
CA SER A 95 -0.27 0.20 2.24
C SER A 95 -1.78 0.01 2.07
N ILE A 96 -2.55 1.06 1.77
CA ILE A 96 -3.96 0.91 1.40
C ILE A 96 -4.09 0.09 0.11
N SER A 97 -3.11 0.14 -0.79
CA SER A 97 -3.07 -0.69 -2.01
C SER A 97 -3.17 -2.19 -1.73
N LYS A 98 -2.76 -2.66 -0.53
CA LYS A 98 -2.92 -4.08 -0.13
C LYS A 98 -4.38 -4.52 -0.05
N THR A 99 -5.31 -3.59 0.15
CA THR A 99 -6.74 -3.91 0.11
C THR A 99 -7.18 -4.29 -1.31
N VAL A 100 -6.65 -3.60 -2.32
CA VAL A 100 -6.89 -3.93 -3.73
C VAL A 100 -6.24 -5.27 -4.07
N THR A 101 -5.00 -5.50 -3.65
CA THR A 101 -4.29 -6.77 -3.86
C THR A 101 -5.05 -7.95 -3.23
N GLY A 102 -5.51 -7.78 -1.98
CA GLY A 102 -6.33 -8.79 -1.33
C GLY A 102 -7.68 -9.02 -2.02
N THR A 103 -8.31 -7.96 -2.53
CA THR A 103 -9.56 -8.06 -3.29
C THR A 103 -9.35 -8.85 -4.58
N ALA A 104 -8.27 -8.57 -5.33
CA ALA A 104 -7.93 -9.30 -6.55
C ALA A 104 -7.77 -10.81 -6.29
N LEU A 105 -7.01 -11.15 -5.24
CA LEU A 105 -6.85 -12.56 -4.86
C LEU A 105 -8.18 -13.20 -4.45
N MET A 106 -9.01 -12.50 -3.67
CA MET A 106 -10.30 -13.03 -3.21
C MET A 106 -11.32 -13.21 -4.34
N GLN A 107 -11.23 -12.42 -5.42
CA GLN A 107 -12.03 -12.67 -6.64
C GLN A 107 -11.67 -14.01 -7.30
N LEU A 108 -10.38 -14.37 -7.33
CA LEU A 108 -9.93 -15.66 -7.86
C LEU A 108 -10.34 -16.82 -6.93
N PHE A 109 -10.32 -16.59 -5.62
CA PHE A 109 -10.87 -17.55 -4.63
C PHE A 109 -12.37 -17.78 -4.85
N GLU A 110 -13.17 -16.74 -5.07
CA GLU A 110 -14.61 -16.87 -5.36
C GLU A 110 -14.88 -17.67 -6.66
N GLN A 111 -13.92 -17.69 -7.58
CA GLN A 111 -13.96 -18.50 -8.81
C GLN A 111 -13.53 -19.95 -8.57
N ASN A 112 -13.18 -20.33 -7.34
CA ASN A 112 -12.68 -21.64 -6.94
C ASN A 112 -11.40 -22.08 -7.67
N LEU A 113 -10.49 -21.12 -7.93
CA LEU A 113 -9.21 -21.38 -8.59
C LEU A 113 -8.14 -21.87 -7.60
N PHE A 114 -8.33 -21.67 -6.32
CA PHE A 114 -7.50 -22.18 -5.23
C PHE A 114 -8.28 -22.21 -3.91
N GLU A 115 -7.73 -22.91 -2.90
CA GLU A 115 -8.24 -22.90 -1.53
C GLU A 115 -7.32 -22.09 -0.61
N LEU A 116 -7.87 -21.43 0.42
CA LEU A 116 -7.07 -20.57 1.32
C LEU A 116 -5.97 -21.32 2.07
N ASP A 117 -6.13 -22.60 2.30
CA ASP A 117 -5.17 -23.47 2.98
C ASP A 117 -4.25 -24.25 2.01
N ASP A 118 -4.33 -24.00 0.70
CA ASP A 118 -3.40 -24.55 -0.29
C ASP A 118 -1.98 -24.02 -0.09
N ASP A 119 -1.00 -24.90 -0.40
CA ASP A 119 0.42 -24.49 -0.52
C ASP A 119 0.60 -23.63 -1.74
N ILE A 120 1.08 -22.40 -1.54
CA ILE A 120 1.32 -21.41 -2.63
C ILE A 120 2.30 -21.92 -3.68
N ASN A 121 3.19 -22.87 -3.35
CA ASN A 121 4.13 -23.46 -4.27
C ASN A 121 3.48 -24.25 -5.42
N GLN A 122 2.20 -24.59 -5.31
CA GLN A 122 1.45 -25.21 -6.40
C GLN A 122 1.12 -24.23 -7.52
N TYR A 123 1.25 -22.93 -7.26
CA TYR A 123 0.84 -21.82 -8.14
C TYR A 123 2.00 -20.92 -8.56
N LEU A 124 3.17 -21.05 -7.91
CA LEU A 124 4.33 -20.21 -8.18
C LEU A 124 5.30 -20.90 -9.15
N PRO A 125 6.03 -20.15 -9.98
CA PRO A 125 7.08 -20.69 -10.87
C PRO A 125 8.38 -21.02 -10.14
N PHE A 126 8.51 -20.65 -8.86
CA PHE A 126 9.65 -20.92 -8.00
C PHE A 126 9.20 -21.41 -6.62
N ASN A 127 10.12 -21.89 -5.78
CA ASN A 127 9.76 -22.49 -4.50
C ASN A 127 10.03 -21.56 -3.32
N VAL A 128 9.01 -21.34 -2.48
CA VAL A 128 9.09 -20.57 -1.25
C VAL A 128 8.99 -21.50 -0.05
N SER A 129 10.07 -21.57 0.73
CA SER A 129 10.13 -22.43 1.91
C SER A 129 10.75 -21.68 3.09
N HIS A 130 10.13 -21.79 4.26
CA HIS A 130 10.71 -21.20 5.48
C HIS A 130 11.99 -21.95 5.88
N PRO A 131 13.15 -21.29 6.05
CA PRO A 131 14.43 -21.98 6.27
C PRO A 131 14.45 -22.88 7.52
N ASP A 132 13.82 -22.45 8.62
CA ASP A 132 13.77 -23.22 9.87
C ASP A 132 12.61 -24.25 9.91
N TYR A 133 11.60 -24.10 9.04
CA TYR A 133 10.39 -24.93 9.01
C TYR A 133 10.06 -25.41 7.60
N PRO A 134 10.97 -26.09 6.89
CA PRO A 134 10.82 -26.39 5.46
C PRO A 134 9.70 -27.38 5.14
N LEU A 135 9.16 -28.06 6.14
CA LEU A 135 8.03 -29.01 5.99
C LEU A 135 6.65 -28.38 6.25
N ILE A 136 6.62 -27.11 6.65
CA ILE A 136 5.38 -26.38 6.87
C ILE A 136 5.09 -25.55 5.62
N PRO A 137 4.04 -25.84 4.86
CA PRO A 137 3.69 -25.06 3.69
C PRO A 137 3.27 -23.64 4.07
N ILE A 138 3.64 -22.68 3.24
CA ILE A 138 3.10 -21.32 3.32
C ILE A 138 1.80 -21.32 2.50
N THR A 139 0.71 -20.79 3.09
CA THR A 139 -0.61 -20.80 2.46
C THR A 139 -1.09 -19.38 2.11
N PHE A 140 -2.07 -19.27 1.22
CA PHE A 140 -2.74 -18.01 0.90
C PHE A 140 -3.26 -17.30 2.13
N LYS A 141 -3.90 -18.03 3.05
CA LYS A 141 -4.40 -17.52 4.32
C LYS A 141 -3.29 -16.89 5.17
N MET A 142 -2.12 -17.51 5.21
CA MET A 142 -0.97 -16.99 5.96
C MET A 142 -0.43 -15.70 5.35
N LEU A 143 -0.41 -15.56 4.03
CA LEU A 143 -0.03 -14.32 3.36
C LEU A 143 -1.04 -13.20 3.66
N LEU A 144 -2.33 -13.46 3.47
CA LEU A 144 -3.41 -12.48 3.71
C LEU A 144 -3.48 -12.03 5.17
N SER A 145 -3.14 -12.89 6.13
CA SER A 145 -3.15 -12.57 7.56
C SER A 145 -1.80 -12.12 8.10
N HIS A 146 -0.78 -11.99 7.25
CA HIS A 146 0.60 -11.65 7.65
C HIS A 146 1.17 -12.62 8.71
N THR A 147 0.94 -13.91 8.52
CA THR A 147 1.45 -14.96 9.41
C THR A 147 2.38 -15.95 8.71
N SER A 148 2.77 -15.68 7.48
CA SER A 148 3.59 -16.58 6.64
C SER A 148 5.02 -16.82 7.16
N GLY A 149 5.50 -15.95 8.05
CA GLY A 149 6.89 -15.96 8.48
C GLY A 149 7.86 -15.26 7.50
N ILE A 150 7.36 -14.78 6.35
CA ILE A 150 8.15 -13.92 5.44
C ILE A 150 8.32 -12.55 6.11
N ASN A 151 9.54 -12.04 6.10
CA ASN A 151 9.91 -10.78 6.75
C ASN A 151 10.41 -9.75 5.72
N ASP A 152 10.35 -8.48 6.05
CA ASP A 152 10.88 -7.39 5.23
C ASP A 152 12.33 -7.12 5.59
N ASN A 153 13.26 -7.38 4.69
CA ASN A 153 14.66 -7.01 4.81
C ASN A 153 14.91 -5.67 4.11
N TRP A 154 14.75 -4.59 4.84
CA TRP A 154 14.89 -3.22 4.33
C TRP A 154 16.27 -2.90 3.73
N SER A 155 17.30 -3.71 4.00
CA SER A 155 18.64 -3.49 3.44
C SER A 155 18.76 -3.85 1.95
N VAL A 156 17.82 -4.67 1.45
CA VAL A 156 17.79 -5.14 0.05
C VAL A 156 16.48 -4.82 -0.66
N MET A 157 15.55 -4.15 0.02
CA MET A 157 14.32 -3.65 -0.61
C MET A 157 14.64 -2.36 -1.36
N PRO A 158 14.49 -2.34 -2.70
CA PRO A 158 14.88 -1.18 -3.47
C PRO A 158 13.86 -0.04 -3.35
N TYR A 159 14.37 1.17 -3.46
CA TYR A 159 13.60 2.38 -3.68
C TYR A 159 13.95 2.92 -5.06
N TYR A 160 12.94 3.22 -5.85
CA TYR A 160 13.11 3.75 -7.20
C TYR A 160 12.58 5.18 -7.28
N ASP A 161 13.24 6.00 -8.08
CA ASP A 161 12.70 7.28 -8.53
C ASP A 161 11.87 7.00 -9.81
N GLY A 162 10.62 6.63 -9.61
CA GLY A 162 9.73 6.17 -10.68
C GLY A 162 9.31 4.70 -10.55
N ASP A 163 8.85 4.12 -11.64
CA ASP A 163 8.42 2.73 -11.67
C ASP A 163 9.62 1.76 -11.60
N SER A 164 9.40 0.58 -11.00
CA SER A 164 10.43 -0.45 -10.94
C SER A 164 10.79 -0.98 -12.33
N ALA A 165 12.08 -1.06 -12.61
CA ALA A 165 12.59 -1.73 -13.81
C ALA A 165 12.73 -3.25 -13.64
N VAL A 166 12.51 -3.79 -12.43
CA VAL A 166 12.65 -5.22 -12.14
C VAL A 166 11.27 -5.86 -12.10
N GLU A 167 11.12 -6.94 -12.86
CA GLU A 167 9.91 -7.75 -12.86
C GLU A 167 9.64 -8.37 -11.49
N LEU A 168 8.37 -8.45 -11.10
CA LEU A 168 7.94 -8.92 -9.79
C LEU A 168 8.41 -10.35 -9.50
N ASN A 169 8.24 -11.24 -10.46
CA ASN A 169 8.68 -12.63 -10.36
C ASN A 169 10.18 -12.73 -10.10
N SER A 170 11.01 -12.03 -10.91
CA SER A 170 12.48 -12.04 -10.76
C SER A 170 12.92 -11.52 -9.39
N TYR A 171 12.32 -10.43 -8.92
CA TYR A 171 12.66 -9.88 -7.62
C TYR A 171 12.28 -10.83 -6.47
N LEU A 172 11.10 -11.44 -6.54
CA LEU A 172 10.63 -12.33 -5.47
C LEU A 172 11.37 -13.67 -5.45
N SER A 173 11.75 -14.23 -6.61
CA SER A 173 12.59 -15.42 -6.64
C SER A 173 13.97 -15.14 -6.06
N ASP A 174 14.63 -14.03 -6.44
CA ASP A 174 15.90 -13.60 -5.85
C ASP A 174 15.84 -13.38 -4.33
N TYR A 175 14.67 -12.95 -3.83
CA TYR A 175 14.50 -12.68 -2.41
C TYR A 175 14.15 -13.94 -1.59
N LEU A 176 13.37 -14.89 -2.14
CA LEU A 176 12.76 -15.99 -1.40
C LEU A 176 13.43 -17.35 -1.64
N GLU A 177 14.13 -17.56 -2.77
CA GLU A 177 14.84 -18.81 -3.05
C GLU A 177 16.26 -18.79 -2.47
N PRO A 178 16.73 -19.93 -1.91
CA PRO A 178 18.06 -20.00 -1.28
C PRO A 178 19.24 -19.63 -2.19
N ASP A 179 19.08 -19.80 -3.51
CA ASP A 179 20.11 -19.46 -4.50
C ASP A 179 19.97 -18.03 -5.06
N GLY A 180 18.97 -17.26 -4.60
CA GLY A 180 18.71 -15.90 -5.05
C GLY A 180 19.71 -14.88 -4.51
N GLU A 181 19.99 -13.84 -5.29
CA GLU A 181 21.01 -12.82 -4.96
C GLU A 181 20.64 -11.98 -3.72
N LEU A 182 19.34 -11.84 -3.44
CA LEU A 182 18.80 -11.06 -2.31
C LEU A 182 18.45 -11.95 -1.11
N TYR A 183 18.63 -13.28 -1.24
CA TYR A 183 18.23 -14.20 -0.19
C TYR A 183 19.11 -14.11 1.04
N ASN A 184 18.45 -14.08 2.21
CA ASN A 184 19.11 -14.22 3.49
C ASN A 184 18.13 -14.87 4.50
N ALA A 185 18.41 -16.12 4.86
CA ALA A 185 17.57 -16.92 5.76
C ALA A 185 17.24 -16.21 7.09
N ASN A 186 18.18 -15.41 7.63
CA ASN A 186 18.03 -14.79 8.94
C ASN A 186 17.29 -13.44 8.92
N THR A 187 17.18 -12.79 7.76
CA THR A 187 16.60 -11.45 7.64
C THR A 187 15.35 -11.42 6.76
N ASN A 188 15.25 -12.34 5.78
CA ASN A 188 14.09 -12.43 4.89
C ASN A 188 12.95 -13.28 5.49
N PHE A 189 13.25 -13.99 6.57
CA PHE A 189 12.26 -14.76 7.31
C PHE A 189 12.36 -14.45 8.81
N THR A 190 11.24 -14.66 9.51
CA THR A 190 11.19 -14.56 10.99
C THR A 190 11.70 -15.85 11.60
N SER A 191 11.95 -15.87 12.91
CA SER A 191 12.24 -17.11 13.64
C SER A 191 10.99 -17.89 14.02
N TYR A 192 9.81 -17.44 13.63
CA TYR A 192 8.54 -18.06 14.00
C TYR A 192 8.07 -19.04 12.92
N MET A 193 7.46 -20.13 13.35
CA MET A 193 6.82 -21.09 12.47
C MET A 193 5.70 -20.41 11.65
N PRO A 194 5.60 -20.68 10.34
CA PRO A 194 4.49 -20.20 9.52
C PRO A 194 3.12 -20.52 10.17
N GLY A 195 2.26 -19.52 10.20
CA GLY A 195 0.94 -19.59 10.86
C GLY A 195 0.94 -19.24 12.35
N ALA A 196 2.09 -19.14 13.02
CA ALA A 196 2.13 -18.98 14.48
C ALA A 196 1.96 -17.55 14.97
N ASN A 197 2.58 -16.57 14.28
CA ASN A 197 2.63 -15.19 14.75
C ASN A 197 2.39 -14.19 13.61
N PHE A 198 1.76 -13.08 13.95
CA PHE A 198 1.62 -11.94 13.04
C PHE A 198 2.97 -11.24 12.85
N ASN A 199 3.36 -11.06 11.59
CA ASN A 199 4.48 -10.24 11.17
C ASN A 199 4.13 -9.55 9.87
N TYR A 200 3.82 -8.25 9.94
CA TYR A 200 3.48 -7.47 8.76
C TYR A 200 4.59 -7.54 7.71
N SER A 201 4.27 -7.94 6.48
CA SER A 201 5.23 -8.09 5.41
C SER A 201 4.75 -7.47 4.10
N ASN A 202 5.55 -6.55 3.56
CA ASN A 202 5.37 -6.01 2.21
C ASN A 202 5.73 -7.06 1.15
N ILE A 203 6.78 -7.84 1.41
CA ILE A 203 7.19 -8.96 0.53
C ILE A 203 6.08 -10.01 0.44
N GLY A 204 5.46 -10.37 1.59
CA GLY A 204 4.31 -11.27 1.59
C GLY A 204 3.14 -10.73 0.78
N ALA A 205 2.87 -9.41 0.84
CA ALA A 205 1.83 -8.78 0.05
C ALA A 205 2.19 -8.69 -1.45
N ALA A 206 3.47 -8.49 -1.78
CA ALA A 206 3.96 -8.53 -3.16
C ALA A 206 3.80 -9.95 -3.76
N LEU A 207 4.07 -10.98 -2.94
CA LEU A 207 3.85 -12.37 -3.34
C LEU A 207 2.36 -12.68 -3.60
N VAL A 208 1.42 -12.06 -2.86
CA VAL A 208 -0.01 -12.12 -3.20
C VAL A 208 -0.27 -11.52 -4.59
N GLY A 209 0.37 -10.40 -4.93
CA GLY A 209 0.27 -9.82 -6.27
C GLY A 209 0.77 -10.77 -7.37
N LEU A 210 1.91 -11.42 -7.16
CA LEU A 210 2.43 -12.42 -8.11
C LEU A 210 1.49 -13.62 -8.23
N LEU A 211 0.91 -14.10 -7.12
CA LEU A 211 -0.07 -15.19 -7.16
C LEU A 211 -1.33 -14.82 -7.97
N VAL A 212 -1.74 -13.55 -7.95
CA VAL A 212 -2.80 -13.07 -8.83
C VAL A 212 -2.37 -13.16 -10.30
N GLU A 213 -1.13 -12.78 -10.65
CA GLU A 213 -0.61 -12.90 -12.02
C GLU A 213 -0.58 -14.37 -12.49
N GLU A 214 0.00 -15.26 -11.69
CA GLU A 214 0.16 -16.67 -12.04
C GLU A 214 -1.18 -17.41 -12.18
N ILE A 215 -2.16 -17.10 -11.31
CA ILE A 215 -3.47 -17.77 -11.34
C ILE A 215 -4.37 -17.20 -12.44
N SER A 216 -4.32 -15.89 -12.69
CA SER A 216 -5.16 -15.23 -13.70
C SER A 216 -4.55 -15.24 -15.10
N GLU A 217 -3.26 -15.53 -15.24
CA GLU A 217 -2.49 -15.42 -16.47
C GLU A 217 -2.46 -13.97 -17.04
N LEU A 218 -2.71 -12.95 -16.21
CA LEU A 218 -2.70 -11.54 -16.56
C LEU A 218 -1.69 -10.77 -15.72
N PRO A 219 -1.01 -9.75 -16.26
CA PRO A 219 -0.25 -8.80 -15.43
C PRO A 219 -1.13 -8.21 -14.33
N PHE A 220 -0.58 -8.03 -13.12
CA PHE A 220 -1.35 -7.65 -11.95
C PHE A 220 -2.11 -6.33 -12.12
N ASN A 221 -1.49 -5.30 -12.72
CA ASN A 221 -2.13 -4.03 -13.02
C ASN A 221 -3.30 -4.20 -14.01
N VAL A 222 -3.14 -5.05 -15.03
CA VAL A 222 -4.19 -5.35 -16.01
C VAL A 222 -5.36 -6.05 -15.32
N TYR A 223 -5.07 -7.09 -14.50
CA TYR A 223 -6.12 -7.77 -13.75
C TYR A 223 -6.90 -6.79 -12.86
N CYS A 224 -6.21 -5.96 -12.09
CA CYS A 224 -6.85 -4.97 -11.21
C CYS A 224 -7.68 -3.96 -12.00
N ASN A 225 -7.18 -3.50 -13.15
CA ASN A 225 -7.90 -2.55 -13.97
C ASN A 225 -9.21 -3.15 -14.48
N GLU A 226 -9.13 -4.32 -15.13
CA GLU A 226 -10.29 -4.96 -15.77
C GLU A 226 -11.33 -5.48 -14.77
N ASN A 227 -10.89 -5.99 -13.60
CA ASN A 227 -11.76 -6.68 -12.65
C ASN A 227 -12.15 -5.86 -11.42
N ILE A 228 -11.46 -4.73 -11.14
CA ILE A 228 -11.72 -3.90 -9.96
C ILE A 228 -11.98 -2.44 -10.38
N PHE A 229 -11.01 -1.79 -11.05
CA PHE A 229 -11.09 -0.34 -11.27
C PHE A 229 -12.18 0.03 -12.30
N GLU A 230 -12.20 -0.60 -13.46
CA GLU A 230 -13.23 -0.34 -14.49
C GLU A 230 -14.66 -0.66 -14.00
N PRO A 231 -14.95 -1.85 -13.41
CA PRO A 231 -16.28 -2.14 -12.91
C PRO A 231 -16.78 -1.17 -11.83
N LEU A 232 -15.86 -0.63 -11.01
CA LEU A 232 -16.14 0.36 -9.97
C LEU A 232 -16.06 1.80 -10.46
N GLN A 233 -15.78 2.03 -11.75
CA GLN A 233 -15.58 3.35 -12.35
C GLN A 233 -14.46 4.18 -11.69
N MET A 234 -13.43 3.50 -11.18
CA MET A 234 -12.26 4.09 -10.55
C MET A 234 -11.21 4.50 -11.62
N ASN A 235 -11.62 5.34 -12.56
CA ASN A 235 -10.86 5.67 -13.78
C ASN A 235 -9.54 6.43 -13.51
N ASN A 236 -9.33 6.91 -12.30
CA ASN A 236 -8.12 7.61 -11.86
C ASN A 236 -7.36 6.79 -10.80
N SER A 237 -7.28 5.47 -10.99
CA SER A 237 -6.54 4.54 -10.13
C SER A 237 -5.50 3.79 -10.96
N PHE A 238 -4.24 3.86 -10.55
CA PHE A 238 -3.10 3.38 -11.33
C PHE A 238 -2.14 2.60 -10.43
N TRP A 239 -1.42 1.64 -11.02
CA TRP A 239 -0.35 0.91 -10.35
C TRP A 239 1.03 1.46 -10.67
N PHE A 240 1.20 2.12 -11.83
CA PHE A 240 2.45 2.67 -12.29
C PHE A 240 2.33 4.16 -12.61
N LEU A 241 3.38 4.92 -12.35
CA LEU A 241 3.46 6.34 -12.72
C LEU A 241 3.42 6.52 -14.25
N SER A 242 3.97 5.58 -15.00
CA SER A 242 3.94 5.56 -16.47
C SER A 242 2.54 5.45 -17.07
N GLU A 243 1.54 5.03 -16.30
CA GLU A 243 0.14 5.00 -16.70
C GLU A 243 -0.56 6.36 -16.56
N ILE A 244 0.07 7.33 -15.88
CA ILE A 244 -0.49 8.65 -15.58
C ILE A 244 -0.06 9.65 -16.65
N GLU A 245 -1.02 10.19 -17.41
CA GLU A 245 -0.75 11.16 -18.49
C GLU A 245 -0.14 12.47 -17.98
N ASN A 246 -0.60 12.95 -16.82
CA ASN A 246 -0.13 14.20 -16.22
C ASN A 246 0.40 13.99 -14.80
N LEU A 247 1.71 13.87 -14.65
CA LEU A 247 2.36 13.67 -13.36
C LEU A 247 2.22 14.87 -12.40
N ASP A 248 1.93 16.08 -12.91
CA ASP A 248 1.65 17.24 -12.05
C ASP A 248 0.34 17.08 -11.25
N SER A 249 -0.52 16.13 -11.63
CA SER A 249 -1.70 15.79 -10.85
C SER A 249 -1.41 14.94 -9.61
N VAL A 250 -0.21 14.37 -9.48
CA VAL A 250 0.19 13.52 -8.35
C VAL A 250 0.66 14.39 -7.17
N ALA A 251 0.02 14.23 -6.03
CA ALA A 251 0.45 14.87 -4.80
C ALA A 251 1.82 14.36 -4.35
N LEU A 252 2.75 15.27 -4.09
CA LEU A 252 4.09 14.92 -3.64
C LEU A 252 4.08 14.46 -2.18
N PRO A 253 4.85 13.42 -1.83
CA PRO A 253 5.04 13.00 -0.45
C PRO A 253 6.00 13.96 0.27
N TYR A 254 5.68 14.32 1.52
CA TYR A 254 6.49 15.17 2.37
C TYR A 254 6.90 14.41 3.64
N GLN A 255 8.15 14.60 4.05
CA GLN A 255 8.69 14.03 5.27
C GLN A 255 9.01 15.12 6.29
N LEU A 256 8.59 14.91 7.53
CA LEU A 256 9.00 15.74 8.66
C LEU A 256 10.42 15.35 9.09
N ASN A 257 11.32 16.31 9.12
CA ASN A 257 12.70 16.14 9.60
C ASN A 257 12.81 16.43 11.09
#